data_2aaafb44181caec3112b52078fce4ab9
#
_entry.id   2aaafb44181caec3112b52078fce4ab9
#
_cell.length_a   1.000
_cell.length_b   1.000
_cell.length_c   1.000
_cell.angle_alpha   90.00
_cell.angle_beta   90.00
_cell.angle_gamma   90.00
#
_symmetry.space_group_name_H-M   'P 1'
#
loop_
_entity.id
_entity.type
_entity.pdbx_description
1 polymer ?
#
loop_
_entity_poly.entity_id
_entity_poly.type
_entity_poly.pdbx_seq_one_letter_code
_entity_poly.pdbx_strand_id
1 'polypeptide(L)'
;MSSSSLLPLSADQIARLEQLVSELAPSQVAWLGGYLTGIGAGGAVGSAQQAAIAPAVAVPSVTILYMTQTGNAEGVANDLAAALKAHSIPVVLSDVAEFSAKKLKSVGYLALIASTYGEGEPPDTGEDFYNAVMGDRAAKMADAKFAVFGLGDSTYEFFCKLGADFDSRFEALGGTRLLDRVDCDVDYDDQAAEWVTTLSEKIAAEVAAAAPAPVSALSAIPASTQYDKNNPFP
;
A
#
# COMPACT_ATOMS: atom_id res chain seq x y z
N MET A 1 1.64 55.78 10.72
CA MET A 1 2.37 54.95 9.71
C MET A 1 1.61 53.66 9.58
N SER A 2 0.78 53.57 8.55
CA SER A 2 -0.15 52.47 8.34
C SER A 2 0.57 51.27 7.75
N SER A 3 0.59 50.16 8.49
CA SER A 3 1.05 48.89 8.00
C SER A 3 0.05 48.38 6.95
N SER A 4 0.35 48.53 5.69
CA SER A 4 -0.42 47.93 4.58
C SER A 4 -0.47 46.43 4.73
N SER A 5 -1.69 45.95 4.91
CA SER A 5 -2.08 44.54 4.86
C SER A 5 -1.72 43.99 3.46
N LEU A 6 -0.75 43.10 3.39
CA LEU A 6 -0.33 42.41 2.19
C LEU A 6 -1.21 41.15 1.94
N LEU A 7 -2.52 41.34 1.79
CA LEU A 7 -3.36 40.33 1.18
C LEU A 7 -3.70 40.79 -0.24
N PRO A 8 -3.18 40.12 -1.28
CA PRO A 8 -3.36 40.53 -2.66
C PRO A 8 -4.75 40.24 -3.22
N LEU A 9 -5.65 39.61 -2.44
CA LEU A 9 -7.00 39.23 -2.85
C LEU A 9 -8.07 40.01 -2.11
N SER A 10 -9.20 40.32 -2.79
CA SER A 10 -10.37 40.88 -2.15
C SER A 10 -11.11 39.85 -1.29
N ALA A 11 -11.96 40.33 -0.35
CA ALA A 11 -12.76 39.44 0.49
C ALA A 11 -13.65 38.48 -0.33
N ASP A 12 -14.23 38.95 -1.42
CA ASP A 12 -15.04 38.11 -2.33
C ASP A 12 -14.20 37.03 -3.04
N GLN A 13 -12.94 37.35 -3.40
CA GLN A 13 -12.03 36.40 -4.00
C GLN A 13 -11.58 35.33 -3.01
N ILE A 14 -11.34 35.70 -1.76
CA ILE A 14 -11.01 34.77 -0.67
C ILE A 14 -12.18 33.81 -0.43
N ALA A 15 -13.40 34.34 -0.31
CA ALA A 15 -14.59 33.51 -0.08
C ALA A 15 -14.81 32.46 -1.21
N ARG A 16 -14.60 32.84 -2.48
CA ARG A 16 -14.69 31.91 -3.61
C ARG A 16 -13.58 30.87 -3.60
N LEU A 17 -12.38 31.25 -3.18
CA LEU A 17 -11.26 30.32 -3.06
C LEU A 17 -11.52 29.30 -1.93
N GLU A 18 -12.00 29.74 -0.78
CA GLU A 18 -12.36 28.87 0.34
C GLU A 18 -13.47 27.89 -0.04
N GLN A 19 -14.49 28.34 -0.75
CA GLN A 19 -15.54 27.47 -1.27
C GLN A 19 -14.96 26.41 -2.22
N LEU A 20 -14.13 26.80 -3.20
CA LEU A 20 -13.50 25.88 -4.14
C LEU A 20 -12.64 24.85 -3.39
N VAL A 21 -11.81 25.28 -2.45
CA VAL A 21 -10.92 24.39 -1.68
C VAL A 21 -11.72 23.40 -0.83
N SER A 22 -12.88 23.79 -0.32
CA SER A 22 -13.75 22.89 0.47
C SER A 22 -14.38 21.76 -0.35
N GLU A 23 -14.48 21.92 -1.68
CA GLU A 23 -15.04 20.94 -2.60
C GLU A 23 -13.95 19.99 -3.17
N LEU A 24 -12.66 20.29 -2.94
CA LEU A 24 -11.54 19.57 -3.51
C LEU A 24 -10.98 18.49 -2.55
N ALA A 25 -10.58 17.36 -3.12
CA ALA A 25 -9.80 16.37 -2.38
C ALA A 25 -8.38 16.91 -2.05
N PRO A 26 -7.71 16.42 -0.97
CA PRO A 26 -6.38 16.91 -0.58
C PRO A 26 -5.34 16.90 -1.70
N SER A 27 -5.37 15.89 -2.59
CA SER A 27 -4.49 15.81 -3.77
C SER A 27 -4.76 16.90 -4.80
N GLN A 28 -6.01 17.31 -4.97
CA GLN A 28 -6.41 18.39 -5.87
C GLN A 28 -6.01 19.76 -5.31
N VAL A 29 -6.08 19.93 -4.00
CA VAL A 29 -5.59 21.16 -3.31
C VAL A 29 -4.08 21.30 -3.48
N ALA A 30 -3.31 20.20 -3.32
CA ALA A 30 -1.87 20.20 -3.54
C ALA A 30 -1.50 20.55 -5.00
N TRP A 31 -2.25 20.00 -5.96
CA TRP A 31 -2.07 20.31 -7.38
C TRP A 31 -2.35 21.79 -7.68
N LEU A 32 -3.45 22.32 -7.13
CA LEU A 32 -3.82 23.73 -7.32
C LEU A 32 -2.74 24.68 -6.76
N GLY A 33 -2.16 24.36 -5.60
CA GLY A 33 -1.04 25.11 -5.03
C GLY A 33 0.17 25.17 -5.94
N GLY A 34 0.57 24.05 -6.54
CA GLY A 34 1.64 23.97 -7.53
C GLY A 34 1.35 24.76 -8.80
N TYR A 35 0.13 24.67 -9.31
CA TYR A 35 -0.33 25.40 -10.48
C TYR A 35 -0.28 26.94 -10.29
N LEU A 36 -0.79 27.42 -9.16
CA LEU A 36 -0.77 28.85 -8.81
C LEU A 36 0.67 29.37 -8.62
N THR A 37 1.55 28.58 -8.03
CA THR A 37 2.97 28.92 -7.90
C THR A 37 3.64 29.07 -9.26
N GLY A 38 3.33 28.19 -10.21
CA GLY A 38 3.85 28.24 -11.58
C GLY A 38 3.39 29.50 -12.34
N ILE A 39 2.13 29.91 -12.18
CA ILE A 39 1.61 31.15 -12.79
C ILE A 39 2.26 32.39 -12.16
N GLY A 40 2.43 32.39 -10.83
CA GLY A 40 2.99 33.54 -10.10
C GLY A 40 4.48 33.81 -10.40
N ALA A 41 5.22 32.82 -10.87
CA ALA A 41 6.62 32.93 -11.25
C ALA A 41 6.88 33.58 -12.64
N GLY A 42 5.85 34.20 -13.26
CA GLY A 42 6.02 34.99 -14.49
C GLY A 42 6.10 34.16 -15.77
N GLY A 43 5.65 32.92 -15.75
CA GLY A 43 5.52 32.10 -16.96
C GLY A 43 4.33 32.53 -17.79
N ALA A 44 4.58 33.16 -18.98
CA ALA A 44 3.56 33.34 -20.00
C ALA A 44 2.87 32.01 -20.29
N VAL A 45 1.53 32.04 -20.46
CA VAL A 45 0.71 30.89 -20.91
C VAL A 45 1.02 30.63 -22.37
N GLY A 46 2.23 30.21 -22.66
CA GLY A 46 2.70 29.78 -23.96
C GLY A 46 3.16 28.35 -23.85
N SER A 47 2.36 27.42 -24.41
CA SER A 47 2.64 25.98 -24.48
C SER A 47 3.24 25.42 -23.20
N ALA A 48 2.36 25.14 -22.23
CA ALA A 48 2.67 24.20 -21.15
C ALA A 48 3.09 22.91 -21.83
N GLN A 49 4.39 22.79 -22.04
CA GLN A 49 5.01 21.49 -22.15
C GLN A 49 4.59 20.80 -20.88
N GLN A 50 3.61 19.91 -21.04
CA GLN A 50 3.16 19.01 -20.01
C GLN A 50 4.45 18.40 -19.45
N ALA A 51 4.98 19.01 -18.37
CA ALA A 51 5.88 18.26 -17.51
C ALA A 51 5.03 17.03 -17.19
N ALA A 52 5.35 15.93 -17.83
CA ALA A 52 4.74 14.66 -17.54
C ALA A 52 4.93 14.53 -16.03
N ILE A 53 3.86 14.75 -15.27
CA ILE A 53 3.78 14.31 -13.90
C ILE A 53 4.03 12.83 -14.09
N ALA A 54 5.26 12.39 -13.80
CA ALA A 54 5.54 10.98 -13.76
C ALA A 54 4.40 10.41 -12.93
N PRO A 55 3.65 9.42 -13.42
CA PRO A 55 2.52 8.90 -12.69
C PRO A 55 3.06 8.63 -11.30
N ALA A 56 2.46 9.25 -10.27
CA ALA A 56 2.82 8.95 -8.90
C ALA A 56 2.74 7.43 -8.82
N VAL A 57 3.89 6.76 -8.68
CA VAL A 57 3.94 5.31 -8.63
C VAL A 57 3.04 4.96 -7.45
N ALA A 58 1.87 4.44 -7.75
CA ALA A 58 0.91 4.08 -6.73
C ALA A 58 1.61 3.08 -5.81
N VAL A 59 1.81 3.45 -4.55
CA VAL A 59 2.37 2.54 -3.56
C VAL A 59 1.46 1.31 -3.54
N PRO A 60 1.98 0.10 -3.83
CA PRO A 60 1.16 -1.08 -3.87
C PRO A 60 0.52 -1.31 -2.50
N SER A 61 -0.77 -1.61 -2.48
CA SER A 61 -1.45 -1.97 -1.24
C SER A 61 -1.14 -3.40 -0.85
N VAL A 62 -1.02 -3.64 0.46
CA VAL A 62 -0.91 -5.00 1.02
C VAL A 62 -2.30 -5.48 1.42
N THR A 63 -2.71 -6.63 0.91
CA THR A 63 -3.92 -7.31 1.32
C THR A 63 -3.58 -8.24 2.48
N ILE A 64 -4.22 -8.02 3.62
CA ILE A 64 -4.11 -8.88 4.81
C ILE A 64 -5.44 -9.60 4.96
N LEU A 65 -5.39 -10.92 4.91
CA LEU A 65 -6.54 -11.78 5.13
C LEU A 65 -6.35 -12.56 6.42
N TYR A 66 -7.40 -12.68 7.20
CA TYR A 66 -7.38 -13.53 8.37
C TYR A 66 -8.55 -14.51 8.37
N MET A 67 -8.30 -15.67 8.96
CA MET A 67 -9.25 -16.74 9.15
C MET A 67 -9.18 -17.19 10.62
N THR A 68 -10.22 -16.90 11.37
CA THR A 68 -10.21 -17.06 12.83
C THR A 68 -11.52 -17.59 13.38
N GLN A 69 -11.46 -18.38 14.46
CA GLN A 69 -12.62 -18.80 15.23
C GLN A 69 -12.73 -17.99 16.53
N THR A 70 -11.59 -17.65 17.14
CA THR A 70 -11.51 -17.07 18.49
C THR A 70 -10.96 -15.65 18.50
N GLY A 71 -10.60 -15.08 17.35
CA GLY A 71 -10.05 -13.73 17.22
C GLY A 71 -8.51 -13.66 17.21
N ASN A 72 -7.79 -14.74 17.46
CA ASN A 72 -6.32 -14.70 17.54
C ASN A 72 -5.68 -14.28 16.21
N ALA A 73 -6.12 -14.88 15.08
CA ALA A 73 -5.60 -14.50 13.77
C ALA A 73 -5.97 -13.05 13.40
N GLU A 74 -7.11 -12.54 13.82
CA GLU A 74 -7.50 -11.15 13.66
C GLU A 74 -6.56 -10.21 14.44
N GLY A 75 -6.17 -10.60 15.67
CA GLY A 75 -5.20 -9.83 16.48
C GLY A 75 -3.89 -9.64 15.73
N VAL A 76 -3.26 -10.72 15.26
CA VAL A 76 -2.00 -10.68 14.49
C VAL A 76 -2.16 -9.88 13.19
N ALA A 77 -3.31 -10.01 12.51
CA ALA A 77 -3.59 -9.26 11.29
C ALA A 77 -3.69 -7.75 11.54
N ASN A 78 -4.28 -7.33 12.67
CA ASN A 78 -4.33 -5.93 13.08
C ASN A 78 -2.95 -5.38 13.42
N ASP A 79 -2.09 -6.15 14.09
CA ASP A 79 -0.72 -5.76 14.41
C ASP A 79 0.11 -5.56 13.13
N LEU A 80 0.00 -6.48 12.16
CA LEU A 80 0.63 -6.32 10.85
C LEU A 80 0.10 -5.09 10.10
N ALA A 81 -1.20 -4.85 10.15
CA ALA A 81 -1.80 -3.67 9.53
C ALA A 81 -1.28 -2.37 10.16
N ALA A 82 -1.08 -2.33 11.48
CA ALA A 82 -0.51 -1.19 12.17
C ALA A 82 0.96 -0.97 11.78
N ALA A 83 1.77 -2.04 11.73
CA ALA A 83 3.18 -1.97 11.33
C ALA A 83 3.34 -1.46 9.89
N LEU A 84 2.57 -1.97 8.93
CA LEU A 84 2.60 -1.50 7.54
C LEU A 84 2.16 -0.04 7.39
N LYS A 85 1.13 0.38 8.12
CA LYS A 85 0.69 1.79 8.15
C LYS A 85 1.78 2.71 8.72
N ALA A 86 2.57 2.26 9.70
CA ALA A 86 3.72 3.02 10.21
C ALA A 86 4.79 3.26 9.12
N HIS A 87 4.91 2.35 8.16
CA HIS A 87 5.72 2.50 6.95
C HIS A 87 5.02 3.26 5.82
N SER A 88 3.84 3.85 6.07
CA SER A 88 3.04 4.56 5.06
C SER A 88 2.59 3.67 3.88
N ILE A 89 2.43 2.38 4.11
CA ILE A 89 1.97 1.41 3.12
C ILE A 89 0.45 1.24 3.24
N PRO A 90 -0.32 1.41 2.15
CA PRO A 90 -1.76 1.19 2.16
C PRO A 90 -2.10 -0.27 2.45
N VAL A 91 -3.10 -0.51 3.29
CA VAL A 91 -3.51 -1.86 3.72
C VAL A 91 -4.99 -2.08 3.43
N VAL A 92 -5.30 -3.25 2.90
CA VAL A 92 -6.65 -3.81 2.83
C VAL A 92 -6.69 -4.98 3.81
N LEU A 93 -7.36 -4.79 4.94
CA LEU A 93 -7.55 -5.82 5.97
C LEU A 93 -8.97 -6.38 5.86
N SER A 94 -9.11 -7.69 5.78
CA SER A 94 -10.42 -8.34 5.62
C SER A 94 -10.44 -9.74 6.24
N ASP A 95 -11.57 -10.09 6.83
CA ASP A 95 -11.91 -11.49 7.03
C ASP A 95 -12.05 -12.19 5.68
N VAL A 96 -11.61 -13.45 5.59
CA VAL A 96 -11.74 -14.24 4.37
C VAL A 96 -13.19 -14.46 3.95
N ALA A 97 -14.15 -14.44 4.89
CA ALA A 97 -15.58 -14.53 4.61
C ALA A 97 -16.09 -13.34 3.76
N GLU A 98 -15.48 -12.18 3.91
CA GLU A 98 -15.83 -10.97 3.17
C GLU A 98 -15.00 -10.78 1.89
N PHE A 99 -13.96 -11.59 1.71
CA PHE A 99 -13.04 -11.46 0.59
C PHE A 99 -13.33 -12.47 -0.52
N SER A 100 -13.61 -11.98 -1.71
CA SER A 100 -13.77 -12.87 -2.86
C SER A 100 -12.46 -13.46 -3.33
N ALA A 101 -12.30 -14.79 -3.30
CA ALA A 101 -11.11 -15.50 -3.78
C ALA A 101 -10.72 -15.15 -5.22
N LYS A 102 -11.68 -14.72 -6.06
CA LYS A 102 -11.41 -14.25 -7.42
C LYS A 102 -10.53 -13.00 -7.49
N LYS A 103 -10.50 -12.20 -6.42
CA LYS A 103 -9.66 -10.99 -6.33
C LYS A 103 -8.18 -11.33 -6.14
N LEU A 104 -7.82 -12.55 -5.73
CA LEU A 104 -6.42 -12.98 -5.56
C LEU A 104 -5.58 -12.76 -6.83
N LYS A 105 -6.18 -12.85 -8.02
CA LYS A 105 -5.49 -12.57 -9.30
C LYS A 105 -4.94 -11.15 -9.45
N SER A 106 -5.43 -10.20 -8.66
CA SER A 106 -5.06 -8.78 -8.72
C SER A 106 -4.36 -8.28 -7.46
N VAL A 107 -4.03 -9.19 -6.55
CA VAL A 107 -3.29 -8.86 -5.32
C VAL A 107 -1.79 -8.84 -5.64
N GLY A 108 -1.12 -7.74 -5.30
CA GLY A 108 0.35 -7.65 -5.42
C GLY A 108 1.07 -8.21 -4.20
N TYR A 109 0.60 -7.86 -3.00
CA TYR A 109 1.13 -8.37 -1.73
C TYR A 109 0.00 -8.96 -0.89
N LEU A 110 0.18 -10.19 -0.45
CA LEU A 110 -0.78 -10.94 0.37
C LEU A 110 -0.13 -11.44 1.65
N ALA A 111 -0.73 -11.13 2.78
CA ALA A 111 -0.47 -11.81 4.04
C ALA A 111 -1.72 -12.59 4.43
N LEU A 112 -1.59 -13.87 4.71
CA LEU A 112 -2.66 -14.69 5.25
C LEU A 112 -2.31 -15.17 6.66
N ILE A 113 -3.17 -14.89 7.61
CA ILE A 113 -3.09 -15.40 8.98
C ILE A 113 -4.23 -16.40 9.16
N ALA A 114 -3.90 -17.68 9.32
CA ALA A 114 -4.87 -18.74 9.32
C ALA A 114 -4.81 -19.56 10.62
N SER A 115 -5.89 -19.55 11.37
CA SER A 115 -6.04 -20.40 12.56
C SER A 115 -6.68 -21.72 12.16
N THR A 116 -5.99 -22.83 12.44
CA THR A 116 -6.50 -24.18 12.23
C THR A 116 -7.49 -24.54 13.35
N TYR A 117 -8.63 -25.08 12.97
CA TYR A 117 -9.68 -25.49 13.89
C TYR A 117 -9.90 -27.02 13.82
N GLY A 118 -10.30 -27.63 14.92
CA GLY A 118 -10.67 -29.04 15.01
C GLY A 118 -9.61 -29.98 14.42
N GLU A 119 -10.04 -30.87 13.53
CA GLU A 119 -9.21 -31.90 12.88
C GLU A 119 -8.48 -31.36 11.62
N GLY A 120 -8.06 -30.09 11.63
CA GLY A 120 -7.35 -29.46 10.52
C GLY A 120 -8.25 -28.76 9.51
N GLU A 121 -9.48 -28.45 9.90
CA GLU A 121 -10.49 -27.82 9.08
C GLU A 121 -10.42 -26.29 9.16
N PRO A 122 -10.89 -25.56 8.15
CA PRO A 122 -11.10 -24.13 8.26
C PRO A 122 -12.23 -23.82 9.25
N PRO A 123 -12.20 -22.67 9.94
CA PRO A 123 -13.40 -22.15 10.61
C PRO A 123 -14.58 -22.05 9.66
N ASP A 124 -15.81 -22.22 10.17
CA ASP A 124 -17.05 -22.21 9.36
C ASP A 124 -17.13 -20.99 8.42
N THR A 125 -16.69 -19.82 8.90
CA THR A 125 -16.67 -18.58 8.11
C THR A 125 -15.66 -18.59 6.98
N GLY A 126 -14.68 -19.47 7.01
CA GLY A 126 -13.59 -19.58 6.03
C GLY A 126 -13.75 -20.70 5.02
N GLU A 127 -14.75 -21.58 5.18
CA GLU A 127 -14.92 -22.78 4.35
C GLU A 127 -15.10 -22.44 2.85
N ASP A 128 -15.94 -21.48 2.53
CA ASP A 128 -16.17 -21.05 1.16
C ASP A 128 -14.91 -20.52 0.50
N PHE A 129 -14.11 -19.72 1.23
CA PHE A 129 -12.84 -19.20 0.73
C PHE A 129 -11.83 -20.32 0.52
N TYR A 130 -11.70 -21.23 1.49
CA TYR A 130 -10.82 -22.40 1.40
C TYR A 130 -11.18 -23.25 0.17
N ASN A 131 -12.43 -23.62 0.02
CA ASN A 131 -12.90 -24.42 -1.11
C ASN A 131 -12.68 -23.73 -2.46
N ALA A 132 -12.86 -22.41 -2.53
CA ALA A 132 -12.62 -21.63 -3.74
C ALA A 132 -11.12 -21.57 -4.11
N VAL A 133 -10.22 -21.50 -3.12
CA VAL A 133 -8.77 -21.46 -3.34
C VAL A 133 -8.22 -22.86 -3.65
N MET A 134 -8.71 -23.90 -2.98
CA MET A 134 -8.27 -25.29 -3.20
C MET A 134 -8.83 -25.90 -4.48
N GLY A 135 -9.92 -25.36 -4.99
CA GLY A 135 -10.63 -25.91 -6.16
C GLY A 135 -9.88 -25.68 -7.50
N ASP A 136 -10.28 -26.43 -8.52
CA ASP A 136 -9.66 -26.39 -9.86
C ASP A 136 -9.78 -25.04 -10.58
N ARG A 137 -10.76 -24.22 -10.19
CA ARG A 137 -11.06 -22.91 -10.78
C ARG A 137 -10.44 -21.75 -9.99
N ALA A 138 -9.50 -22.06 -9.11
CA ALA A 138 -8.82 -21.03 -8.30
C ALA A 138 -8.14 -19.98 -9.17
N ALA A 139 -8.16 -18.74 -8.69
CA ALA A 139 -7.53 -17.64 -9.38
C ALA A 139 -5.99 -17.80 -9.39
N LYS A 140 -5.36 -17.57 -10.54
CA LYS A 140 -3.89 -17.54 -10.62
C LYS A 140 -3.35 -16.33 -9.87
N MET A 141 -2.15 -16.49 -9.29
CA MET A 141 -1.48 -15.50 -8.45
C MET A 141 -0.08 -15.13 -8.98
N ALA A 142 0.09 -15.14 -10.31
CA ALA A 142 1.42 -15.00 -10.93
C ALA A 142 2.20 -13.74 -10.53
N ASP A 143 1.48 -12.66 -10.23
CA ASP A 143 2.08 -11.38 -9.83
C ASP A 143 2.03 -11.14 -8.30
N ALA A 144 1.46 -12.08 -7.56
CA ALA A 144 1.32 -11.96 -6.11
C ALA A 144 2.57 -12.41 -5.38
N LYS A 145 2.98 -11.62 -4.41
CA LYS A 145 3.95 -12.02 -3.38
C LYS A 145 3.22 -12.29 -2.09
N PHE A 146 3.50 -13.41 -1.44
CA PHE A 146 2.71 -13.82 -0.28
C PHE A 146 3.56 -14.27 0.91
N ALA A 147 2.96 -14.19 2.10
CA ALA A 147 3.43 -14.80 3.33
C ALA A 147 2.25 -15.40 4.09
N VAL A 148 2.48 -16.52 4.76
CA VAL A 148 1.46 -17.24 5.54
C VAL A 148 1.93 -17.40 6.98
N PHE A 149 1.03 -17.11 7.92
CA PHE A 149 1.20 -17.32 9.36
C PHE A 149 0.12 -18.28 9.82
N GLY A 150 0.52 -19.45 10.29
CA GLY A 150 -0.36 -20.49 10.79
C GLY A 150 -0.44 -20.45 12.32
N LEU A 151 -1.65 -20.48 12.84
CA LEU A 151 -1.95 -20.67 14.25
C LEU A 151 -2.59 -22.04 14.44
N GLY A 152 -2.16 -22.75 15.46
CA GLY A 152 -2.67 -24.06 15.80
C GLY A 152 -2.39 -24.44 17.25
N ASP A 153 -2.57 -25.71 17.54
CA ASP A 153 -2.24 -26.33 18.82
C ASP A 153 -1.54 -27.66 18.49
N SER A 154 -0.29 -27.78 18.92
CA SER A 154 0.56 -28.94 18.62
C SER A 154 0.08 -30.24 19.29
N THR A 155 -0.89 -30.19 20.19
CA THR A 155 -1.53 -31.37 20.78
C THR A 155 -2.48 -32.09 19.81
N TYR A 156 -2.86 -31.42 18.70
CA TYR A 156 -3.70 -31.98 17.63
C TYR A 156 -2.89 -32.56 16.49
N GLU A 157 -3.37 -33.61 15.84
CA GLU A 157 -2.70 -34.32 14.76
C GLU A 157 -2.44 -33.39 13.54
N PHE A 158 -3.36 -32.49 13.25
CA PHE A 158 -3.29 -31.60 12.08
C PHE A 158 -2.83 -30.17 12.46
N PHE A 159 -1.79 -30.08 13.27
CA PHE A 159 -1.17 -28.83 13.68
C PHE A 159 -0.88 -27.90 12.49
N CYS A 160 -1.40 -26.69 12.51
CA CYS A 160 -1.22 -25.66 11.47
C CYS A 160 -1.49 -26.11 10.03
N LYS A 161 -2.26 -27.18 9.84
CA LYS A 161 -2.56 -27.74 8.52
C LYS A 161 -3.13 -26.71 7.56
N LEU A 162 -4.02 -25.85 8.03
CA LEU A 162 -4.66 -24.83 7.20
C LEU A 162 -3.63 -23.86 6.60
N GLY A 163 -2.67 -23.41 7.41
CA GLY A 163 -1.54 -22.59 6.96
C GLY A 163 -0.71 -23.30 5.90
N ALA A 164 -0.43 -24.60 6.12
CA ALA A 164 0.34 -25.44 5.19
C ALA A 164 -0.38 -25.61 3.84
N ASP A 165 -1.68 -25.86 3.87
CA ASP A 165 -2.48 -26.01 2.66
C ASP A 165 -2.49 -24.72 1.82
N PHE A 166 -2.70 -23.56 2.44
CA PHE A 166 -2.69 -22.27 1.75
C PHE A 166 -1.31 -21.92 1.21
N ASP A 167 -0.26 -22.10 1.99
CA ASP A 167 1.11 -21.80 1.58
C ASP A 167 1.51 -22.58 0.31
N SER A 168 1.26 -23.91 0.34
CA SER A 168 1.53 -24.79 -0.82
C SER A 168 0.65 -24.43 -2.01
N ARG A 169 -0.60 -24.07 -1.74
CA ARG A 169 -1.55 -23.74 -2.81
C ARG A 169 -1.24 -22.41 -3.48
N PHE A 170 -0.88 -21.38 -2.72
CA PHE A 170 -0.51 -20.09 -3.29
C PHE A 170 0.72 -20.19 -4.20
N GLU A 171 1.72 -20.99 -3.82
CA GLU A 171 2.86 -21.29 -4.68
C GLU A 171 2.40 -22.02 -5.96
N ALA A 172 1.56 -23.04 -5.85
CA ALA A 172 1.01 -23.77 -7.00
C ALA A 172 0.16 -22.89 -7.94
N LEU A 173 -0.46 -21.82 -7.41
CA LEU A 173 -1.19 -20.83 -8.20
C LEU A 173 -0.27 -19.79 -8.86
N GLY A 174 1.03 -19.85 -8.63
CA GLY A 174 2.06 -19.00 -9.24
C GLY A 174 2.52 -17.84 -8.36
N GLY A 175 2.07 -17.76 -7.10
CA GLY A 175 2.54 -16.74 -6.15
C GLY A 175 4.01 -16.94 -5.76
N THR A 176 4.68 -15.84 -5.44
CA THR A 176 6.07 -15.84 -4.94
C THR A 176 6.07 -15.69 -3.42
N ARG A 177 6.68 -16.62 -2.71
CA ARG A 177 6.77 -16.56 -1.25
C ARG A 177 7.71 -15.44 -0.81
N LEU A 178 7.24 -14.53 0.06
CA LEU A 178 8.05 -13.46 0.65
C LEU A 178 8.85 -13.96 1.84
N LEU A 179 8.20 -14.68 2.74
CA LEU A 179 8.80 -15.31 3.91
C LEU A 179 8.38 -16.76 3.92
N ASP A 180 9.21 -17.62 4.50
CA ASP A 180 8.81 -18.98 4.80
C ASP A 180 7.60 -18.95 5.75
N ARG A 181 6.71 -19.93 5.59
CA ARG A 181 5.55 -20.09 6.48
C ARG A 181 6.01 -20.27 7.92
N VAL A 182 5.34 -19.60 8.83
CA VAL A 182 5.52 -19.76 10.27
C VAL A 182 4.32 -20.52 10.83
N ASP A 183 4.57 -21.58 11.56
CA ASP A 183 3.55 -22.38 12.27
C ASP A 183 3.72 -22.20 13.77
N CYS A 184 2.73 -21.62 14.41
CA CYS A 184 2.77 -21.29 15.84
C CYS A 184 1.81 -22.11 16.66
N ASP A 185 2.27 -22.50 17.83
CA ASP A 185 1.47 -23.13 18.87
C ASP A 185 0.69 -22.08 19.67
N VAL A 186 0.08 -22.47 20.77
CA VAL A 186 -0.76 -21.62 21.63
C VAL A 186 -0.03 -20.39 22.18
N ASP A 187 1.27 -20.50 22.42
CA ASP A 187 2.14 -19.41 22.90
C ASP A 187 2.81 -18.71 21.70
N TYR A 188 2.02 -18.04 20.87
CA TYR A 188 2.47 -17.46 19.59
C TYR A 188 2.93 -16.00 19.66
N ASP A 189 2.76 -15.29 20.75
CA ASP A 189 2.92 -13.83 20.83
C ASP A 189 4.29 -13.33 20.35
N ASP A 190 5.38 -13.95 20.82
CA ASP A 190 6.75 -13.57 20.45
C ASP A 190 7.02 -13.85 18.96
N GLN A 191 6.58 -15.01 18.46
CA GLN A 191 6.75 -15.38 17.06
C GLN A 191 5.91 -14.50 16.13
N ALA A 192 4.70 -14.12 16.56
CA ALA A 192 3.85 -13.20 15.83
C ALA A 192 4.49 -11.81 15.73
N ALA A 193 5.04 -11.28 16.83
CA ALA A 193 5.72 -10.00 16.85
C ALA A 193 6.96 -9.98 15.93
N GLU A 194 7.75 -11.06 15.94
CA GLU A 194 8.90 -11.22 15.05
C GLU A 194 8.47 -11.28 13.56
N TRP A 195 7.45 -12.09 13.26
CA TRP A 195 6.94 -12.23 11.91
C TRP A 195 6.36 -10.92 11.36
N VAL A 196 5.58 -10.21 12.18
CA VAL A 196 5.00 -8.90 11.83
C VAL A 196 6.10 -7.89 11.51
N THR A 197 7.13 -7.82 12.35
CA THR A 197 8.27 -6.93 12.14
C THR A 197 9.01 -7.28 10.85
N THR A 198 9.41 -8.54 10.70
CA THR A 198 10.18 -9.03 9.54
C THR A 198 9.43 -8.83 8.22
N LEU A 199 8.12 -9.15 8.19
CA LEU A 199 7.31 -9.02 6.99
C LEU A 199 7.09 -7.56 6.62
N SER A 200 6.77 -6.70 7.60
CA SER A 200 6.52 -5.29 7.34
C SER A 200 7.77 -4.56 6.84
N GLU A 201 8.94 -4.83 7.42
CA GLU A 201 10.22 -4.28 6.97
C GLU A 201 10.58 -4.77 5.57
N LYS A 202 10.38 -6.06 5.28
CA LYS A 202 10.66 -6.63 3.95
C LYS A 202 9.80 -6.00 2.87
N ILE A 203 8.50 -5.88 3.11
CA ILE A 203 7.59 -5.21 2.17
C ILE A 203 7.98 -3.74 2.00
N ALA A 204 8.30 -3.04 3.10
CA ALA A 204 8.71 -1.64 3.04
C ALA A 204 9.99 -1.45 2.20
N ALA A 205 10.98 -2.32 2.35
CA ALA A 205 12.21 -2.30 1.55
C ALA A 205 11.92 -2.54 0.06
N GLU A 206 11.06 -3.50 -0.27
CA GLU A 206 10.69 -3.77 -1.67
C GLU A 206 9.92 -2.61 -2.31
N VAL A 207 8.97 -2.02 -1.57
CA VAL A 207 8.20 -0.86 -2.02
C VAL A 207 9.12 0.34 -2.24
N ALA A 208 10.07 0.57 -1.32
CA ALA A 208 11.06 1.65 -1.45
C ALA A 208 11.99 1.42 -2.66
N ALA A 209 12.40 0.19 -2.92
CA ALA A 209 13.24 -0.17 -4.07
C ALA A 209 12.50 -0.03 -5.41
N ALA A 210 11.18 -0.23 -5.42
CA ALA A 210 10.34 -0.05 -6.60
C ALA A 210 9.98 1.43 -6.87
N ALA A 211 10.16 2.32 -5.89
CA ALA A 211 9.96 3.75 -6.09
C ALA A 211 11.00 4.30 -7.08
N PRO A 212 10.61 5.14 -8.07
CA PRO A 212 11.58 5.77 -8.93
C PRO A 212 12.54 6.57 -8.06
N ALA A 213 13.84 6.45 -8.35
CA ALA A 213 14.86 7.25 -7.67
C ALA A 213 14.42 8.72 -7.65
N PRO A 214 14.55 9.43 -6.51
CA PRO A 214 14.24 10.85 -6.49
C PRO A 214 15.03 11.48 -7.63
N VAL A 215 14.33 12.10 -8.59
CA VAL A 215 14.98 12.87 -9.65
C VAL A 215 15.87 13.88 -8.93
N SER A 216 17.14 13.57 -8.88
CA SER A 216 18.16 14.42 -8.26
C SER A 216 17.92 15.83 -8.81
N ALA A 217 17.76 16.77 -7.90
CA ALA A 217 17.43 18.17 -8.19
C ALA A 217 18.08 18.59 -9.50
N LEU A 218 17.26 19.14 -10.40
CA LEU A 218 17.74 19.83 -11.60
C LEU A 218 19.07 20.49 -11.26
N SER A 219 20.12 20.02 -11.92
CA SER A 219 21.39 20.71 -11.91
C SER A 219 21.08 22.16 -12.16
N ALA A 220 21.43 23.01 -11.22
CA ALA A 220 21.20 24.44 -11.32
C ALA A 220 21.63 24.88 -12.73
N ILE A 221 20.68 25.35 -13.52
CA ILE A 221 20.99 26.03 -14.76
C ILE A 221 21.99 27.11 -14.36
N PRO A 222 23.21 27.12 -14.90
CA PRO A 222 24.17 28.15 -14.54
C PRO A 222 23.51 29.49 -14.86
N ALA A 223 23.34 30.32 -13.83
CA ALA A 223 22.84 31.67 -13.95
C ALA A 223 23.92 32.54 -14.64
N SER A 224 24.10 32.39 -15.93
CA SER A 224 24.86 33.33 -16.75
C SER A 224 24.59 33.13 -18.23
N THR A 225 23.44 33.58 -18.69
CA THR A 225 23.33 34.18 -20.02
C THR A 225 22.75 35.57 -19.82
N GLN A 226 23.66 36.50 -19.52
CA GLN A 226 23.34 37.91 -19.58
C GLN A 226 23.04 38.25 -21.04
N TYR A 227 21.80 38.59 -21.31
CA TYR A 227 21.40 39.19 -22.58
C TYR A 227 22.17 40.52 -22.74
N ASP A 228 22.95 40.62 -23.78
CA ASP A 228 23.60 41.85 -24.17
C ASP A 228 23.12 42.22 -25.59
N LYS A 229 23.22 43.52 -25.96
CA LYS A 229 22.77 44.04 -27.22
C LYS A 229 23.44 43.41 -28.45
N ASN A 230 24.56 42.70 -28.25
CA ASN A 230 25.35 42.08 -29.30
C ASN A 230 25.14 40.58 -29.43
N ASN A 231 24.43 39.92 -28.48
CA ASN A 231 24.07 38.53 -28.55
C ASN A 231 22.61 38.34 -28.08
N PRO A 232 21.63 38.63 -28.95
CA PRO A 232 20.20 38.54 -28.63
C PRO A 232 19.64 37.11 -28.59
N PHE A 233 20.41 36.10 -29.00
CA PHE A 233 20.03 34.69 -29.01
C PHE A 233 21.26 33.85 -28.62
N PRO A 234 21.23 33.16 -27.46
CA PRO A 234 22.26 32.18 -27.09
C PRO A 234 22.15 30.92 -27.93
#